data_7f81a93bf7b1e143a459538db89f20fe
#
_entry.id   7f81a93bf7b1e143a459538db89f20fe
#
_cell.length_a   1.000
_cell.length_b   1.000
_cell.length_c   1.000
_cell.angle_alpha   90.00
_cell.angle_beta   90.00
_cell.angle_gamma   90.00
#
_symmetry.space_group_name_H-M   'P 1'
#
loop_
_entity.id
_entity.type
_entity.pdbx_description
1 polymer ?
#
loop_
_entity_poly.entity_id
_entity_poly.type
_entity_poly.pdbx_seq_one_letter_code
_entity_poly.pdbx_strand_id
1 'polypeptide(L)'
;MSTELIGTWKLMSAVMEDVESKVQTRAWGEHPNGCLILTSAGRWMVIQTAEGRKRAQDDAERAAAFRSMLAYSGKYRVDADKIVIKVDISADEAWTGTEQVRLFKLEGDKLH
;
A
#
# COMPACT_ATOMS: atom_id res chain seq x y z
N MET A 1 -17.75 -12.79 2.20
CA MET A 1 -16.85 -11.72 1.72
C MET A 1 -17.49 -10.39 2.02
N SER A 2 -16.68 -9.45 2.51
CA SER A 2 -17.20 -8.14 2.88
C SER A 2 -17.26 -7.22 1.69
N THR A 3 -18.47 -6.73 1.33
CA THR A 3 -18.63 -5.72 0.30
C THR A 3 -18.25 -4.33 0.80
N GLU A 4 -18.06 -4.17 2.11
CA GLU A 4 -17.69 -2.90 2.72
C GLU A 4 -16.28 -2.45 2.34
N LEU A 5 -15.42 -3.37 1.93
CA LEU A 5 -14.08 -3.05 1.47
C LEU A 5 -14.03 -2.54 0.04
N ILE A 6 -15.07 -2.83 -0.76
CA ILE A 6 -15.10 -2.48 -2.17
C ILE A 6 -15.21 -0.96 -2.31
N GLY A 7 -14.35 -0.40 -3.14
CA GLY A 7 -14.35 1.04 -3.39
C GLY A 7 -12.94 1.61 -3.47
N THR A 8 -12.88 2.93 -3.35
CA THR A 8 -11.64 3.69 -3.40
C THR A 8 -11.34 4.27 -2.02
N TRP A 9 -10.17 4.02 -1.51
CA TRP A 9 -9.72 4.47 -0.20
C TRP A 9 -8.54 5.42 -0.35
N LYS A 10 -8.60 6.54 0.37
CA LYS A 10 -7.50 7.50 0.40
C LYS A 10 -6.60 7.20 1.59
N LEU A 11 -5.29 7.17 1.36
CA LEU A 11 -4.32 7.04 2.43
C LEU A 11 -4.26 8.32 3.24
N MET A 12 -4.46 8.22 4.55
CA MET A 12 -4.40 9.36 5.46
C MET A 12 -3.09 9.42 6.22
N SER A 13 -2.56 8.26 6.61
CA SER A 13 -1.28 8.18 7.31
C SER A 13 -0.68 6.80 7.17
N ALA A 14 0.63 6.72 7.35
CA ALA A 14 1.36 5.46 7.34
C ALA A 14 2.47 5.53 8.38
N VAL A 15 2.50 4.55 9.26
CA VAL A 15 3.49 4.45 10.33
C VAL A 15 4.15 3.09 10.24
N MET A 16 5.47 3.06 10.31
CA MET A 16 6.25 1.83 10.38
C MET A 16 6.75 1.65 11.81
N GLU A 17 6.60 0.46 12.34
CA GLU A 17 7.07 0.14 13.68
C GLU A 17 8.07 -1.00 13.62
N ASP A 18 9.22 -0.81 14.28
CA ASP A 18 10.19 -1.88 14.46
C ASP A 18 9.65 -2.86 15.50
N VAL A 19 9.58 -4.14 15.14
CA VAL A 19 8.96 -5.16 15.99
C VAL A 19 9.69 -5.34 17.30
N GLU A 20 11.02 -5.23 17.29
CA GLU A 20 11.83 -5.43 18.49
C GLU A 20 11.92 -4.19 19.37
N SER A 21 12.30 -3.06 18.78
CA SER A 21 12.52 -1.82 19.53
C SER A 21 11.25 -1.05 19.82
N LYS A 22 10.16 -1.34 19.11
CA LYS A 22 8.89 -0.61 19.18
C LYS A 22 9.00 0.85 18.73
N VAL A 23 10.10 1.21 18.08
CA VAL A 23 10.28 2.54 17.54
C VAL A 23 9.38 2.72 16.32
N GLN A 24 8.61 3.80 16.31
CA GLN A 24 7.72 4.13 15.20
C GLN A 24 8.37 5.22 14.34
N THR A 25 8.27 5.06 13.03
CA THR A 25 8.76 6.06 12.08
C THR A 25 7.68 6.36 11.06
N ARG A 26 7.71 7.59 10.54
CA ARG A 26 6.85 8.00 9.44
C ARG A 26 7.70 8.17 8.18
N ALA A 27 8.22 7.04 7.70
CA ALA A 27 9.11 7.03 6.53
C ALA A 27 8.46 7.65 5.29
N TRP A 28 7.13 7.65 5.22
CA TRP A 28 6.36 8.23 4.11
C TRP A 28 5.97 9.69 4.35
N GLY A 29 6.37 10.28 5.48
CA GLY A 29 6.03 11.65 5.88
C GLY A 29 4.76 11.71 6.71
N GLU A 30 4.40 12.90 7.15
CA GLU A 30 3.19 13.13 7.94
C GLU A 30 1.93 12.98 7.08
N HIS A 31 2.01 13.37 5.82
CA HIS A 31 0.88 13.38 4.89
C HIS A 31 1.27 12.70 3.58
N PRO A 32 1.43 11.38 3.58
CA PRO A 32 1.74 10.66 2.35
C PRO A 32 0.55 10.69 1.40
N ASN A 33 0.81 10.46 0.12
CA ASN A 33 -0.24 10.32 -0.87
C ASN A 33 -0.46 8.85 -1.16
N GLY A 34 -1.70 8.44 -1.25
CA GLY A 34 -1.98 7.05 -1.58
C GLY A 34 -3.43 6.81 -1.89
N CYS A 35 -3.65 5.83 -2.75
CA CYS A 35 -4.97 5.42 -3.18
C CYS A 35 -4.98 3.90 -3.26
N LEU A 36 -6.01 3.30 -2.65
CA LEU A 36 -6.26 1.87 -2.70
C LEU A 36 -7.62 1.64 -3.31
N ILE A 37 -7.68 0.77 -4.29
CA ILE A 37 -8.93 0.43 -4.95
C ILE A 37 -9.14 -1.08 -4.84
N LEU A 38 -10.33 -1.47 -4.37
CA LEU A 38 -10.78 -2.86 -4.37
C LEU A 38 -12.06 -2.94 -5.20
N THR A 39 -12.08 -3.85 -6.17
CA THR A 39 -13.25 -4.02 -7.03
C THR A 39 -14.05 -5.24 -6.63
N SER A 40 -15.33 -5.27 -7.04
CA SER A 40 -16.19 -6.42 -6.81
C SER A 40 -15.74 -7.65 -7.60
N ALA A 41 -14.95 -7.45 -8.64
CA ALA A 41 -14.39 -8.55 -9.44
C ALA A 41 -13.16 -9.17 -8.78
N GLY A 42 -12.70 -8.66 -7.63
CA GLY A 42 -11.59 -9.23 -6.89
C GLY A 42 -10.23 -8.65 -7.23
N ARG A 43 -10.19 -7.41 -7.73
CA ARG A 43 -8.92 -6.74 -8.03
C ARG A 43 -8.55 -5.76 -6.92
N TRP A 44 -7.31 -5.84 -6.48
CA TRP A 44 -6.66 -4.92 -5.56
C TRP A 44 -5.66 -4.09 -6.35
N MET A 45 -5.67 -2.79 -6.15
CA MET A 45 -4.67 -1.90 -6.74
C MET A 45 -4.33 -0.81 -5.75
N VAL A 46 -3.05 -0.61 -5.49
CA VAL A 46 -2.58 0.42 -4.60
C VAL A 46 -1.44 1.19 -5.23
N ILE A 47 -1.46 2.50 -5.04
CA ILE A 47 -0.33 3.36 -5.35
C ILE A 47 -0.14 4.31 -4.18
N GLN A 48 1.10 4.44 -3.72
CA GLN A 48 1.44 5.22 -2.55
C GLN A 48 2.78 5.90 -2.79
N THR A 49 2.86 7.18 -2.47
CA THR A 49 4.09 7.95 -2.59
C THR A 49 4.35 8.73 -1.31
N ALA A 50 5.63 8.92 -0.98
CA ALA A 50 6.01 9.69 0.18
C ALA A 50 5.71 11.17 -0.03
N GLU A 51 5.55 11.89 1.07
CA GLU A 51 5.38 13.34 1.08
C GLU A 51 6.66 14.03 0.60
N GLY A 52 6.49 15.16 -0.08
CA GLY A 52 7.62 16.01 -0.42
C GLY A 52 8.46 15.57 -1.60
N ARG A 53 7.94 14.71 -2.45
CA ARG A 53 8.68 14.26 -3.64
C ARG A 53 8.89 15.40 -4.62
N LYS A 54 10.05 15.35 -5.27
CA LYS A 54 10.44 16.33 -6.29
C LYS A 54 10.73 15.61 -7.59
N ARG A 55 10.72 16.37 -8.70
CA ARG A 55 11.13 15.83 -9.99
C ARG A 55 12.58 15.39 -9.91
N ALA A 56 12.86 14.15 -10.30
CA ALA A 56 14.23 13.65 -10.34
C ALA A 56 15.01 14.28 -11.49
N GLN A 57 16.25 14.69 -11.21
CA GLN A 57 17.11 15.35 -12.18
C GLN A 57 18.23 14.43 -12.72
N ASP A 58 18.53 13.37 -11.97
CA ASP A 58 19.59 12.42 -12.31
C ASP A 58 19.23 11.01 -11.86
N ASP A 59 20.10 10.05 -12.12
CA ASP A 59 19.82 8.65 -11.83
C ASP A 59 19.78 8.36 -10.33
N ALA A 60 20.59 9.04 -9.52
CA ALA A 60 20.55 8.87 -8.08
C ALA A 60 19.21 9.34 -7.51
N GLU A 61 18.69 10.46 -8.01
CA GLU A 61 17.39 10.96 -7.61
C GLU A 61 16.25 10.08 -8.12
N ARG A 62 16.41 9.48 -9.30
CA ARG A 62 15.42 8.52 -9.81
C ARG A 62 15.39 7.26 -8.95
N ALA A 63 16.54 6.78 -8.50
CA ALA A 63 16.61 5.65 -7.58
C ALA A 63 15.93 5.98 -6.24
N ALA A 64 16.17 7.18 -5.70
CA ALA A 64 15.52 7.64 -4.48
C ALA A 64 14.01 7.76 -4.67
N ALA A 65 13.57 8.25 -5.82
CA ALA A 65 12.15 8.37 -6.13
C ALA A 65 11.49 6.99 -6.18
N PHE A 66 12.16 6.00 -6.77
CA PHE A 66 11.64 4.63 -6.78
C PHE A 66 11.45 4.10 -5.36
N ARG A 67 12.40 4.36 -4.47
CA ARG A 67 12.31 3.91 -3.08
C ARG A 67 11.23 4.65 -2.28
N SER A 68 10.74 5.77 -2.79
CA SER A 68 9.72 6.58 -2.12
C SER A 68 8.32 6.32 -2.65
N MET A 69 8.12 5.22 -3.34
CA MET A 69 6.81 4.82 -3.86
C MET A 69 6.56 3.33 -3.67
N LEU A 70 5.28 3.00 -3.66
CA LEU A 70 4.80 1.62 -3.66
C LEU A 70 3.65 1.56 -4.66
N ALA A 71 3.69 0.61 -5.58
CA ALA A 71 2.60 0.41 -6.52
C ALA A 71 2.53 -1.05 -6.92
N TYR A 72 1.40 -1.69 -6.64
CA TYR A 72 1.19 -3.06 -7.08
C TYR A 72 -0.29 -3.35 -7.21
N SER A 73 -0.59 -4.40 -7.94
CA SER A 73 -1.95 -4.85 -8.20
C SER A 73 -1.98 -6.37 -8.22
N GLY A 74 -3.13 -6.93 -7.92
CA GLY A 74 -3.31 -8.37 -7.98
C GLY A 74 -4.73 -8.77 -7.65
N LYS A 75 -4.97 -10.06 -7.66
CA LYS A 75 -6.24 -10.62 -7.23
C LYS A 75 -6.21 -10.75 -5.71
N TYR A 76 -7.32 -10.39 -5.07
CA TYR A 76 -7.40 -10.48 -3.62
C TYR A 76 -8.52 -11.39 -3.19
N ARG A 77 -8.38 -11.91 -1.98
CA ARG A 77 -9.46 -12.56 -1.25
C ARG A 77 -9.41 -12.11 0.20
N VAL A 78 -10.55 -12.14 0.87
CA VAL A 78 -10.65 -11.80 2.28
C VAL A 78 -10.78 -13.10 3.07
N ASP A 79 -9.97 -13.25 4.10
CA ASP A 79 -9.97 -14.40 5.00
C ASP A 79 -9.93 -13.87 6.42
N ALA A 80 -11.10 -13.86 7.09
CA ALA A 80 -11.29 -13.30 8.42
C ALA A 80 -10.83 -11.83 8.48
N ASP A 81 -9.76 -11.53 9.22
CA ASP A 81 -9.22 -10.18 9.37
C ASP A 81 -8.06 -9.90 8.40
N LYS A 82 -7.90 -10.74 7.39
CA LYS A 82 -6.79 -10.64 6.44
C LYS A 82 -7.28 -10.44 5.03
N ILE A 83 -6.54 -9.64 4.29
CA ILE A 83 -6.66 -9.57 2.83
C ILE A 83 -5.41 -10.20 2.25
N VAL A 84 -5.59 -11.20 1.41
CA VAL A 84 -4.48 -11.89 0.75
C VAL A 84 -4.48 -11.47 -0.72
N ILE A 85 -3.39 -10.87 -1.16
CA ILE A 85 -3.25 -10.36 -2.52
C ILE A 85 -2.21 -11.19 -3.26
N LYS A 86 -2.59 -11.80 -4.37
CA LYS A 86 -1.64 -12.44 -5.26
C LYS A 86 -1.22 -11.41 -6.30
N VAL A 87 0.01 -10.92 -6.17
CA VAL A 87 0.50 -9.80 -6.98
C VAL A 87 0.83 -10.29 -8.39
N ASP A 88 0.23 -9.66 -9.38
CA ASP A 88 0.52 -9.95 -10.79
C ASP A 88 1.21 -8.80 -11.51
N ILE A 89 1.13 -7.59 -10.97
CA ILE A 89 1.79 -6.40 -11.52
C ILE A 89 2.34 -5.60 -10.34
N SER A 90 3.62 -5.22 -10.41
CA SER A 90 4.23 -4.40 -9.37
C SER A 90 5.30 -3.50 -9.95
N ALA A 91 5.44 -2.31 -9.38
CA ALA A 91 6.55 -1.42 -9.72
C ALA A 91 7.89 -2.03 -9.32
N ASP A 92 7.90 -2.80 -8.22
CA ASP A 92 9.06 -3.58 -7.81
C ASP A 92 8.86 -5.01 -8.28
N GLU A 93 9.63 -5.43 -9.26
CA GLU A 93 9.48 -6.74 -9.88
C GLU A 93 9.71 -7.89 -8.90
N ALA A 94 10.40 -7.63 -7.80
CA ALA A 94 10.60 -8.65 -6.75
C ALA A 94 9.27 -9.10 -6.12
N TRP A 95 8.22 -8.27 -6.22
CA TRP A 95 6.91 -8.61 -5.65
C TRP A 95 6.01 -9.37 -6.61
N THR A 96 6.28 -9.29 -7.92
CA THR A 96 5.46 -9.97 -8.93
C THR A 96 5.49 -11.48 -8.71
N GLY A 97 4.31 -12.09 -8.63
CA GLY A 97 4.18 -13.52 -8.38
C GLY A 97 4.15 -13.90 -6.90
N THR A 98 4.32 -12.94 -5.99
CA THR A 98 4.27 -13.20 -4.55
C THR A 98 2.86 -13.01 -4.00
N GLU A 99 2.62 -13.54 -2.80
CA GLU A 99 1.42 -13.23 -2.04
C GLU A 99 1.77 -12.22 -0.95
N GLN A 100 0.95 -11.18 -0.85
CA GLN A 100 1.05 -10.20 0.23
C GLN A 100 -0.16 -10.35 1.14
N VAL A 101 0.08 -10.35 2.44
CA VAL A 101 -0.98 -10.48 3.43
C VAL A 101 -1.09 -9.17 4.18
N ARG A 102 -2.31 -8.65 4.29
CA ARG A 102 -2.58 -7.40 5.01
C ARG A 102 -3.63 -7.66 6.06
N LEU A 103 -3.30 -7.40 7.30
CA LEU A 103 -4.29 -7.38 8.37
C LEU A 103 -5.08 -6.09 8.26
N PHE A 104 -6.38 -6.15 8.45
CA PHE A 104 -7.22 -4.96 8.33
C PHE A 104 -8.26 -4.88 9.42
N LYS A 105 -8.75 -3.68 9.62
CA LYS A 105 -9.87 -3.41 10.52
C LYS A 105 -10.69 -2.27 9.95
N LEU A 106 -12.00 -2.48 9.84
CA LEU A 106 -12.92 -1.44 9.42
C LEU A 106 -13.54 -0.78 10.65
N GLU A 107 -13.51 0.54 10.67
CA GLU A 107 -14.16 1.34 11.71
C GLU A 107 -14.93 2.48 11.03
N GLY A 108 -16.22 2.26 10.77
CA GLY A 108 -17.01 3.23 10.04
C GLY A 108 -16.49 3.43 8.63
N ASP A 109 -16.05 4.65 8.33
CA ASP A 109 -15.49 5.01 7.02
C ASP A 109 -13.96 4.93 6.98
N LYS A 110 -13.35 4.29 8.00
CA LYS A 110 -11.90 4.15 8.09
C LYS A 110 -11.47 2.72 7.93
N LEU A 111 -10.44 2.52 7.15
CA LEU A 111 -9.78 1.23 6.97
C LEU A 111 -8.36 1.33 7.53
N HIS A 112 -8.05 0.41 8.44
CA HIS A 112 -6.74 0.31 9.08
C HIS A 112 -5.96 -0.88 8.57
#